data_30dcb752fa450d8502ab96da6d93953d
#
_entry.id   30dcb752fa450d8502ab96da6d93953d
#
_cell.length_a   1.000
_cell.length_b   1.000
_cell.length_c   1.000
_cell.angle_alpha   90.00
_cell.angle_beta   90.00
_cell.angle_gamma   90.00
#
_symmetry.space_group_name_H-M   'P 1'
#
loop_
_entity.id
_entity.type
_entity.pdbx_description
1 polymer ?
#
loop_
_entity_poly.entity_id
_entity_poly.type
_entity_poly.pdbx_seq_one_letter_code
_entity_poly.pdbx_strand_id
1 'polypeptide(L)'
;SADYNQYVGEAYYFRAWYYYQMFISYGRLTWVNTPLDPNMEEMKLPRANRTIIADSILADLDKAVMYLNTQNNSATMRIHKDVARALKSEVALFEGTWEKYHKAKNDKFFDSTVTDEKIRDYFNQAVAAAKEVMDRGVWAIYNTGNKLDDYRQMFQTTDLSGNPEVLWYKQYDGDQIGNNVNRYLNQGGGSVGVTASLVDDYLTIDGKPFVGDERIEAKKVFGNELQPTLRDPRLSQTVCMPGQQLRPDDKAPYYVVPPLIGTSSYNQNMTGYSLLKHVQIDYTGSLDAEFKGATPAIQFRYADILLNYAEALAELDGVGNAQKIIDALQPLRDRVGMPPVDFDREYNQEADYGFRNLDKYIQAVRRERRVEKACEGRRQEDIMRWAAADELIVGKWPKGALFVGSNLENHPVYGDKLIYDQASGNNLFLTGKPGDPLRYIIPTNPAGYESGWKFDVNRDYLLPIQTRMLGDLTGGMWEQNPGW
;
A
#
# COMPACT_ATOMS: atom_id res chain seq x y z
N SER A 1 -8.46 -26.92 -26.96
CA SER A 1 -9.51 -27.06 -25.95
C SER A 1 -9.53 -25.87 -25.00
N ALA A 2 -10.61 -25.66 -24.27
CA ALA A 2 -10.72 -24.59 -23.26
C ALA A 2 -9.61 -24.70 -22.20
N ASP A 3 -9.30 -25.92 -21.76
CA ASP A 3 -8.23 -26.16 -20.78
C ASP A 3 -6.85 -25.78 -21.34
N TYR A 4 -6.57 -26.11 -22.60
CA TYR A 4 -5.33 -25.71 -23.26
C TYR A 4 -5.20 -24.17 -23.30
N ASN A 5 -6.27 -23.48 -23.70
CA ASN A 5 -6.28 -22.01 -23.75
C ASN A 5 -6.05 -21.41 -22.34
N GLN A 6 -6.65 -21.99 -21.30
CA GLN A 6 -6.44 -21.53 -19.93
C GLN A 6 -4.94 -21.58 -19.56
N TYR A 7 -4.26 -22.70 -19.83
CA TYR A 7 -2.82 -22.82 -19.53
C TYR A 7 -1.97 -21.83 -20.35
N VAL A 8 -2.33 -21.60 -21.62
CA VAL A 8 -1.66 -20.58 -22.45
C VAL A 8 -1.85 -19.19 -21.86
N GLY A 9 -3.08 -18.85 -21.45
CA GLY A 9 -3.39 -17.58 -20.82
C GLY A 9 -2.64 -17.38 -19.50
N GLU A 10 -2.58 -18.41 -18.66
CA GLU A 10 -1.80 -18.39 -17.42
C GLU A 10 -0.31 -18.20 -17.67
N ALA A 11 0.26 -18.84 -18.70
CA ALA A 11 1.67 -18.65 -19.06
C ALA A 11 1.98 -17.20 -19.44
N TYR A 12 1.14 -16.57 -20.28
CA TYR A 12 1.27 -15.14 -20.61
C TYR A 12 1.11 -14.24 -19.37
N TYR A 13 0.13 -14.52 -18.52
CA TYR A 13 -0.09 -13.77 -17.31
C TYR A 13 1.13 -13.83 -16.36
N PHE A 14 1.66 -15.03 -16.09
CA PHE A 14 2.77 -15.18 -15.17
C PHE A 14 4.08 -14.64 -15.76
N ARG A 15 4.30 -14.70 -17.06
CA ARG A 15 5.44 -14.00 -17.68
C ARG A 15 5.31 -12.49 -17.46
N ALA A 16 4.15 -11.91 -17.73
CA ALA A 16 3.87 -10.50 -17.47
C ALA A 16 4.06 -10.14 -15.99
N TRP A 17 3.56 -10.97 -15.09
CA TRP A 17 3.70 -10.78 -13.64
C TRP A 17 5.17 -10.76 -13.18
N TYR A 18 5.98 -11.75 -13.60
CA TYR A 18 7.38 -11.80 -13.21
C TYR A 18 8.18 -10.66 -13.81
N TYR A 19 7.93 -10.31 -15.08
CA TYR A 19 8.55 -9.14 -15.68
C TYR A 19 8.16 -7.85 -14.97
N TYR A 20 6.91 -7.70 -14.56
CA TYR A 20 6.47 -6.55 -13.81
C TYR A 20 7.18 -6.43 -12.45
N GLN A 21 7.34 -7.52 -11.71
CA GLN A 21 8.09 -7.51 -10.45
C GLN A 21 9.56 -7.09 -10.64
N MET A 22 10.21 -7.57 -11.69
CA MET A 22 11.56 -7.13 -12.04
C MET A 22 11.59 -5.67 -12.51
N PHE A 23 10.60 -5.28 -13.29
CA PHE A 23 10.46 -3.95 -13.87
C PHE A 23 10.33 -2.84 -12.80
N ILE A 24 9.49 -3.03 -11.80
CA ILE A 24 9.36 -2.06 -10.70
C ILE A 24 10.65 -1.94 -9.87
N SER A 25 11.45 -2.99 -9.82
CA SER A 25 12.71 -3.03 -9.05
C SER A 25 13.92 -2.52 -9.83
N TYR A 26 14.02 -2.85 -11.11
CA TYR A 26 15.24 -2.63 -11.92
C TYR A 26 15.04 -1.72 -13.13
N GLY A 27 13.79 -1.39 -13.50
CA GLY A 27 13.48 -0.56 -14.66
C GLY A 27 13.75 -1.26 -15.97
N ARG A 28 14.82 -0.87 -16.69
CA ARG A 28 15.24 -1.47 -17.96
C ARG A 28 15.56 -2.96 -17.79
N LEU A 29 15.11 -3.77 -18.73
CA LEU A 29 15.32 -5.22 -18.73
C LEU A 29 15.59 -5.71 -20.17
N THR A 30 16.04 -6.95 -20.33
CA THR A 30 16.04 -7.64 -21.60
C THR A 30 14.76 -8.46 -21.71
N TRP A 31 13.99 -8.23 -22.78
CA TRP A 31 12.76 -9.01 -23.00
C TRP A 31 13.12 -10.35 -23.67
N VAL A 32 12.71 -11.43 -23.03
CA VAL A 32 12.93 -12.80 -23.52
C VAL A 32 11.59 -13.51 -23.60
N ASN A 33 11.32 -14.11 -24.76
CA ASN A 33 10.06 -14.82 -25.06
C ASN A 33 10.28 -16.28 -25.45
N THR A 34 11.50 -16.77 -25.35
CA THR A 34 11.88 -18.18 -25.59
C THR A 34 12.68 -18.72 -24.42
N PRO A 35 12.65 -20.03 -24.15
CA PRO A 35 13.52 -20.63 -23.15
C PRO A 35 15.00 -20.33 -23.47
N LEU A 36 15.75 -19.92 -22.44
CA LEU A 36 17.16 -19.62 -22.57
C LEU A 36 18.03 -20.82 -22.24
N ASP A 37 19.04 -21.08 -23.06
CA ASP A 37 20.19 -21.91 -22.72
C ASP A 37 21.34 -20.97 -22.26
N PRO A 38 22.16 -21.35 -21.29
CA PRO A 38 23.26 -20.52 -20.78
C PRO A 38 24.27 -20.04 -21.83
N ASN A 39 24.33 -20.67 -23.00
CA ASN A 39 25.25 -20.32 -24.08
C ASN A 39 24.59 -19.49 -25.20
N MET A 40 23.31 -19.13 -25.06
CA MET A 40 22.60 -18.36 -26.10
C MET A 40 23.05 -16.90 -26.11
N GLU A 41 23.15 -16.34 -27.35
CA GLU A 41 23.50 -14.92 -27.54
C GLU A 41 22.43 -13.98 -26.95
N GLU A 42 21.19 -14.42 -26.85
CA GLU A 42 20.08 -13.68 -26.20
C GLU A 42 20.38 -13.32 -24.76
N MET A 43 21.22 -14.11 -24.06
CA MET A 43 21.71 -13.79 -22.71
C MET A 43 22.54 -12.51 -22.66
N LYS A 44 23.13 -12.12 -23.79
CA LYS A 44 24.03 -10.97 -23.93
C LYS A 44 23.34 -9.74 -24.52
N LEU A 45 22.02 -9.80 -24.81
CA LEU A 45 21.30 -8.63 -25.32
C LEU A 45 21.28 -7.50 -24.29
N PRO A 46 21.46 -6.24 -24.73
CA PRO A 46 21.38 -5.10 -23.85
C PRO A 46 19.98 -4.95 -23.24
N ARG A 47 19.91 -4.28 -22.12
CA ARG A 47 18.64 -3.93 -21.49
C ARG A 47 17.88 -2.91 -22.36
N ALA A 48 16.66 -3.25 -22.75
CA ALA A 48 15.78 -2.38 -23.54
C ALA A 48 15.29 -1.20 -22.71
N ASN A 49 14.86 -0.15 -23.39
CA ASN A 49 14.23 1.00 -22.76
C ASN A 49 12.99 0.59 -21.95
N ARG A 50 12.71 1.35 -20.93
CA ARG A 50 11.65 1.12 -19.98
C ARG A 50 10.29 0.98 -20.65
N THR A 51 9.94 1.86 -21.59
CA THR A 51 8.67 1.81 -22.32
C THR A 51 8.52 0.57 -23.19
N ILE A 52 9.61 0.03 -23.76
CA ILE A 52 9.58 -1.23 -24.54
C ILE A 52 9.20 -2.41 -23.62
N ILE A 53 9.75 -2.46 -22.43
CA ILE A 53 9.43 -3.51 -21.46
C ILE A 53 7.97 -3.38 -20.98
N ALA A 54 7.52 -2.18 -20.65
CA ALA A 54 6.14 -1.93 -20.28
C ALA A 54 5.15 -2.36 -21.37
N ASP A 55 5.42 -1.98 -22.63
CA ASP A 55 4.59 -2.37 -23.77
C ASP A 55 4.57 -3.90 -23.98
N SER A 56 5.69 -4.56 -23.74
CA SER A 56 5.78 -6.02 -23.86
C SER A 56 4.96 -6.72 -22.75
N ILE A 57 5.00 -6.20 -21.52
CA ILE A 57 4.18 -6.70 -20.41
C ILE A 57 2.69 -6.51 -20.73
N LEU A 58 2.30 -5.33 -21.21
CA LEU A 58 0.91 -5.01 -21.57
C LEU A 58 0.42 -5.92 -22.73
N ALA A 59 1.26 -6.17 -23.73
CA ALA A 59 0.93 -7.07 -24.83
C ALA A 59 0.74 -8.53 -24.37
N ASP A 60 1.53 -8.99 -23.40
CA ASP A 60 1.32 -10.32 -22.81
C ASP A 60 0.02 -10.38 -22.01
N LEU A 61 -0.35 -9.32 -21.33
CA LEU A 61 -1.62 -9.25 -20.61
C LEU A 61 -2.82 -9.24 -21.57
N ASP A 62 -2.71 -8.63 -22.75
CA ASP A 62 -3.73 -8.72 -23.80
C ASP A 62 -3.91 -10.16 -24.29
N LYS A 63 -2.81 -10.88 -24.49
CA LYS A 63 -2.87 -12.31 -24.83
C LYS A 63 -3.45 -13.13 -23.67
N ALA A 64 -3.08 -12.83 -22.43
CA ALA A 64 -3.66 -13.49 -21.26
C ALA A 64 -5.18 -13.31 -21.23
N VAL A 65 -5.70 -12.07 -21.42
CA VAL A 65 -7.14 -11.82 -21.50
C VAL A 65 -7.81 -12.59 -22.64
N MET A 66 -7.12 -12.74 -23.79
CA MET A 66 -7.66 -13.50 -24.93
C MET A 66 -7.89 -14.97 -24.58
N TYR A 67 -6.93 -15.62 -23.93
CA TYR A 67 -6.92 -17.06 -23.71
C TYR A 67 -7.54 -17.53 -22.39
N LEU A 68 -7.47 -16.72 -21.33
CA LEU A 68 -8.01 -17.07 -20.00
C LEU A 68 -9.52 -17.24 -20.01
N ASN A 69 -10.01 -18.06 -19.11
CA ASN A 69 -11.44 -18.22 -18.87
C ASN A 69 -12.02 -16.99 -18.14
N THR A 70 -13.31 -16.77 -18.31
CA THR A 70 -14.07 -15.80 -17.54
C THR A 70 -14.53 -16.46 -16.24
N GLN A 71 -14.42 -15.73 -15.11
CA GLN A 71 -14.99 -16.12 -13.82
C GLN A 71 -15.83 -14.97 -13.24
N ASN A 72 -16.79 -15.32 -12.40
CA ASN A 72 -17.68 -14.37 -11.74
C ASN A 72 -17.49 -14.36 -10.21
N ASN A 73 -16.55 -15.15 -9.70
CA ASN A 73 -16.14 -15.22 -8.31
C ASN A 73 -14.71 -15.77 -8.23
N SER A 74 -14.14 -15.79 -7.03
CA SER A 74 -12.77 -16.28 -6.76
C SER A 74 -12.72 -17.70 -6.19
N ALA A 75 -13.78 -18.48 -6.34
CA ALA A 75 -13.88 -19.81 -5.72
C ALA A 75 -12.77 -20.79 -6.12
N THR A 76 -12.25 -20.69 -7.35
CA THR A 76 -11.16 -21.56 -7.82
C THR A 76 -9.76 -21.04 -7.48
N MET A 77 -9.61 -19.78 -7.10
CA MET A 77 -8.32 -19.10 -6.90
C MET A 77 -7.37 -19.16 -8.12
N ARG A 78 -7.86 -19.53 -9.30
CA ARG A 78 -7.09 -19.53 -10.55
C ARG A 78 -7.15 -18.17 -11.22
N ILE A 79 -6.13 -17.88 -12.01
CA ILE A 79 -6.08 -16.67 -12.83
C ILE A 79 -7.21 -16.69 -13.85
N HIS A 80 -7.91 -15.59 -14.01
CA HIS A 80 -8.98 -15.39 -14.99
C HIS A 80 -8.87 -14.01 -15.65
N LYS A 81 -9.71 -13.74 -16.63
CA LYS A 81 -9.64 -12.51 -17.46
C LYS A 81 -9.60 -11.23 -16.63
N ASP A 82 -10.40 -11.13 -15.59
CA ASP A 82 -10.45 -9.89 -14.80
C ASP A 82 -9.22 -9.69 -13.91
N VAL A 83 -8.56 -10.77 -13.50
CA VAL A 83 -7.25 -10.68 -12.84
C VAL A 83 -6.18 -10.15 -13.81
N ALA A 84 -6.20 -10.61 -15.07
CA ALA A 84 -5.29 -10.10 -16.08
C ALA A 84 -5.58 -8.62 -16.41
N ARG A 85 -6.84 -8.22 -16.48
CA ARG A 85 -7.25 -6.80 -16.65
C ARG A 85 -6.84 -5.94 -15.47
N ALA A 86 -6.97 -6.47 -14.24
CA ALA A 86 -6.51 -5.79 -13.03
C ALA A 86 -5.01 -5.49 -13.10
N LEU A 87 -4.20 -6.50 -13.40
CA LEU A 87 -2.76 -6.30 -13.56
C LEU A 87 -2.45 -5.35 -14.73
N LYS A 88 -3.17 -5.43 -15.85
CA LYS A 88 -3.00 -4.50 -16.98
C LYS A 88 -3.26 -3.06 -16.57
N SER A 89 -4.34 -2.80 -15.83
CA SER A 89 -4.64 -1.45 -15.33
C SER A 89 -3.56 -0.93 -14.39
N GLU A 90 -3.01 -1.80 -13.54
CA GLU A 90 -1.93 -1.46 -12.61
C GLU A 90 -0.62 -1.16 -13.34
N VAL A 91 -0.19 -2.00 -14.26
CA VAL A 91 1.05 -1.80 -15.05
C VAL A 91 0.99 -0.52 -15.87
N ALA A 92 -0.13 -0.28 -16.56
CA ALA A 92 -0.31 0.93 -17.36
C ALA A 92 -0.33 2.20 -16.51
N LEU A 93 -1.02 2.19 -15.37
CA LEU A 93 -1.02 3.31 -14.42
C LEU A 93 0.39 3.54 -13.84
N PHE A 94 1.09 2.48 -13.46
CA PHE A 94 2.44 2.55 -12.93
C PHE A 94 3.38 3.23 -13.92
N GLU A 95 3.41 2.76 -15.15
CA GLU A 95 4.32 3.33 -16.15
C GLU A 95 3.92 4.74 -16.57
N GLY A 96 2.64 5.00 -16.76
CA GLY A 96 2.15 6.34 -17.07
C GLY A 96 2.55 7.37 -16.02
N THR A 97 2.39 7.04 -14.72
CA THR A 97 2.80 7.93 -13.63
C THR A 97 4.31 8.02 -13.47
N TRP A 98 5.02 6.90 -13.61
CA TRP A 98 6.48 6.89 -13.58
C TRP A 98 7.05 7.85 -14.62
N GLU A 99 6.69 7.68 -15.87
CA GLU A 99 7.19 8.51 -16.95
C GLU A 99 6.80 9.98 -16.80
N LYS A 100 5.55 10.26 -16.41
CA LYS A 100 5.06 11.63 -16.18
C LYS A 100 5.87 12.35 -15.11
N TYR A 101 6.04 11.76 -13.95
CA TYR A 101 6.61 12.46 -12.79
C TYR A 101 8.13 12.48 -12.79
N HIS A 102 8.79 11.41 -13.23
CA HIS A 102 10.25 11.39 -13.41
C HIS A 102 10.69 12.34 -14.55
N LYS A 103 9.92 12.38 -15.65
CA LYS A 103 10.15 13.35 -16.72
C LYS A 103 9.98 14.80 -16.23
N ALA A 104 8.95 15.09 -15.44
CA ALA A 104 8.73 16.42 -14.88
C ALA A 104 9.87 16.86 -13.95
N LYS A 105 10.52 15.94 -13.24
CA LYS A 105 11.72 16.20 -12.43
C LYS A 105 13.02 16.20 -13.22
N ASN A 106 12.96 15.81 -14.49
CA ASN A 106 14.12 15.69 -15.39
C ASN A 106 15.26 14.88 -14.75
N ASP A 107 14.90 13.80 -14.07
CA ASP A 107 15.84 12.87 -13.48
C ASP A 107 16.34 11.82 -14.52
N LYS A 108 17.05 10.79 -14.06
CA LYS A 108 17.63 9.77 -14.95
C LYS A 108 16.82 8.48 -15.05
N PHE A 109 15.60 8.46 -14.50
CA PHE A 109 14.82 7.23 -14.36
C PHE A 109 13.71 7.06 -15.40
N PHE A 110 13.32 8.12 -16.09
CA PHE A 110 12.34 8.03 -17.20
C PHE A 110 13.02 7.63 -18.51
N ASP A 111 12.23 7.13 -19.47
CA ASP A 111 12.70 6.88 -20.82
C ASP A 111 12.88 8.22 -21.56
N SER A 112 14.10 8.57 -21.91
CA SER A 112 14.42 9.83 -22.60
C SER A 112 13.71 10.01 -23.94
N THR A 113 13.17 8.93 -24.52
CA THR A 113 12.43 8.94 -25.79
C THR A 113 10.92 9.04 -25.61
N VAL A 114 10.42 8.99 -24.36
CA VAL A 114 8.98 9.00 -24.10
C VAL A 114 8.34 10.32 -24.49
N THR A 115 7.22 10.25 -25.20
CA THR A 115 6.40 11.41 -25.55
C THR A 115 5.24 11.59 -24.58
N ASP A 116 4.69 12.80 -24.50
CA ASP A 116 3.49 13.06 -23.72
C ASP A 116 2.28 12.27 -24.23
N GLU A 117 2.21 12.01 -25.52
CA GLU A 117 1.19 11.13 -26.13
C GLU A 117 1.31 9.70 -25.62
N LYS A 118 2.54 9.18 -25.51
CA LYS A 118 2.77 7.83 -24.97
C LYS A 118 2.39 7.73 -23.51
N ILE A 119 2.68 8.75 -22.72
CA ILE A 119 2.25 8.83 -21.31
C ILE A 119 0.72 8.82 -21.21
N ARG A 120 0.04 9.63 -22.05
CA ARG A 120 -1.43 9.63 -22.11
C ARG A 120 -1.99 8.27 -22.56
N ASP A 121 -1.33 7.59 -23.49
CA ASP A 121 -1.72 6.25 -23.93
C ASP A 121 -1.69 5.24 -22.75
N TYR A 122 -0.68 5.28 -21.89
CA TYR A 122 -0.64 4.43 -20.70
C TYR A 122 -1.84 4.69 -19.77
N PHE A 123 -2.18 5.95 -19.51
CA PHE A 123 -3.37 6.27 -18.70
C PHE A 123 -4.67 5.81 -19.38
N ASN A 124 -4.79 5.97 -20.69
CA ASN A 124 -5.96 5.48 -21.45
C ASN A 124 -6.07 3.95 -21.38
N GLN A 125 -4.95 3.21 -21.46
CA GLN A 125 -4.92 1.76 -21.30
C GLN A 125 -5.33 1.35 -19.87
N ALA A 126 -4.88 2.08 -18.85
CA ALA A 126 -5.30 1.84 -17.47
C ALA A 126 -6.81 2.03 -17.29
N VAL A 127 -7.36 3.13 -17.82
CA VAL A 127 -8.81 3.41 -17.82
C VAL A 127 -9.58 2.30 -18.53
N ALA A 128 -9.15 1.91 -19.73
CA ALA A 128 -9.84 0.92 -20.54
C ALA A 128 -9.86 -0.46 -19.85
N ALA A 129 -8.72 -0.92 -19.35
CA ALA A 129 -8.61 -2.22 -18.69
C ALA A 129 -9.47 -2.27 -17.40
N ALA A 130 -9.46 -1.20 -16.59
CA ALA A 130 -10.30 -1.13 -15.40
C ALA A 130 -11.79 -1.08 -15.77
N LYS A 131 -12.14 -0.26 -16.77
CA LYS A 131 -13.53 -0.12 -17.22
C LYS A 131 -14.11 -1.43 -17.76
N GLU A 132 -13.34 -2.25 -18.46
CA GLU A 132 -13.78 -3.57 -18.91
C GLU A 132 -14.22 -4.47 -17.73
N VAL A 133 -13.52 -4.41 -16.59
CA VAL A 133 -13.93 -5.13 -15.38
C VAL A 133 -15.19 -4.53 -14.78
N MET A 134 -15.27 -3.20 -14.67
CA MET A 134 -16.42 -2.50 -14.14
C MET A 134 -17.71 -2.77 -14.95
N ASP A 135 -17.63 -2.73 -16.27
CA ASP A 135 -18.76 -2.92 -17.18
C ASP A 135 -19.34 -4.34 -17.15
N ARG A 136 -18.59 -5.32 -16.67
CA ARG A 136 -19.14 -6.66 -16.46
C ARG A 136 -20.21 -6.71 -15.35
N GLY A 137 -20.14 -5.81 -14.36
CA GLY A 137 -21.12 -5.73 -13.28
C GLY A 137 -21.20 -6.96 -12.37
N VAL A 138 -20.15 -7.78 -12.32
CA VAL A 138 -20.11 -9.01 -11.51
C VAL A 138 -19.37 -8.83 -10.18
N TRP A 139 -18.50 -7.85 -10.11
CA TRP A 139 -17.74 -7.52 -8.91
C TRP A 139 -18.34 -6.31 -8.20
N ALA A 140 -18.26 -6.29 -6.90
CA ALA A 140 -18.78 -5.20 -6.08
C ALA A 140 -17.91 -5.02 -4.82
N ILE A 141 -17.91 -3.81 -4.27
CA ILE A 141 -17.31 -3.57 -2.95
C ILE A 141 -18.11 -4.34 -1.91
N TYR A 142 -17.40 -5.10 -1.05
CA TYR A 142 -18.03 -5.84 0.04
C TYR A 142 -18.72 -4.86 1.01
N ASN A 143 -20.01 -4.96 1.12
CA ASN A 143 -20.84 -4.04 1.93
C ASN A 143 -22.09 -4.77 2.41
N THR A 144 -22.15 -5.11 3.70
CA THR A 144 -23.33 -5.71 4.35
C THR A 144 -24.18 -4.67 5.08
N GLY A 145 -23.73 -3.41 5.08
CA GLY A 145 -24.32 -2.32 5.85
C GLY A 145 -23.65 -2.10 7.21
N ASN A 146 -22.70 -2.93 7.61
CA ASN A 146 -21.94 -2.75 8.84
C ASN A 146 -20.74 -1.82 8.62
N LYS A 147 -20.97 -0.53 8.68
CA LYS A 147 -20.00 0.53 8.36
C LYS A 147 -18.73 0.51 9.21
N LEU A 148 -18.78 -0.11 10.39
CA LEU A 148 -17.66 -0.16 11.34
C LEU A 148 -16.84 -1.45 11.25
N ASP A 149 -17.21 -2.39 10.36
CA ASP A 149 -16.58 -3.70 10.28
C ASP A 149 -16.36 -4.22 8.86
N ASP A 150 -17.22 -3.91 7.89
CA ASP A 150 -17.19 -4.48 6.54
C ASP A 150 -15.84 -4.30 5.82
N TYR A 151 -15.16 -3.17 6.01
CA TYR A 151 -13.85 -2.93 5.42
C TYR A 151 -12.81 -3.93 5.91
N ARG A 152 -12.83 -4.25 7.19
CA ARG A 152 -11.87 -5.12 7.85
C ARG A 152 -12.13 -6.60 7.61
N GLN A 153 -13.39 -7.00 7.46
CA GLN A 153 -13.82 -8.41 7.41
C GLN A 153 -13.07 -9.25 6.38
N MET A 154 -12.84 -8.74 5.16
CA MET A 154 -12.13 -9.49 4.13
C MET A 154 -10.66 -9.81 4.48
N PHE A 155 -10.05 -9.06 5.40
CA PHE A 155 -8.68 -9.29 5.85
C PHE A 155 -8.58 -10.21 7.07
N GLN A 156 -9.70 -10.64 7.61
CA GLN A 156 -9.81 -11.50 8.80
C GLN A 156 -10.47 -12.84 8.49
N THR A 157 -11.20 -12.93 7.40
CA THR A 157 -11.88 -14.15 6.97
C THR A 157 -10.89 -15.10 6.32
N THR A 158 -10.90 -16.37 6.73
CA THR A 158 -9.99 -17.40 6.18
C THR A 158 -10.43 -17.93 4.83
N ASP A 159 -11.72 -17.86 4.49
CA ASP A 159 -12.28 -18.23 3.19
C ASP A 159 -12.90 -17.01 2.50
N LEU A 160 -12.32 -16.62 1.38
CA LEU A 160 -12.76 -15.47 0.58
C LEU A 160 -13.51 -15.88 -0.70
N SER A 161 -13.79 -17.14 -0.92
CA SER A 161 -14.38 -17.66 -2.16
C SER A 161 -15.75 -17.07 -2.50
N GLY A 162 -16.51 -16.64 -1.50
CA GLY A 162 -17.82 -15.97 -1.66
C GLY A 162 -17.79 -14.44 -1.56
N ASN A 163 -16.61 -13.83 -1.39
CA ASN A 163 -16.53 -12.37 -1.25
C ASN A 163 -16.62 -11.69 -2.62
N PRO A 164 -17.62 -10.79 -2.86
CA PRO A 164 -17.85 -10.18 -4.16
C PRO A 164 -16.76 -9.16 -4.56
N GLU A 165 -15.93 -8.73 -3.63
CA GLU A 165 -14.86 -7.76 -3.88
C GLU A 165 -13.55 -8.43 -4.29
N VAL A 166 -13.30 -9.68 -3.88
CA VAL A 166 -12.01 -10.35 -4.06
C VAL A 166 -11.94 -11.03 -5.42
N LEU A 167 -11.06 -10.53 -6.31
CA LEU A 167 -10.84 -11.12 -7.63
C LEU A 167 -9.89 -12.31 -7.56
N TRP A 168 -8.82 -12.19 -6.77
CA TRP A 168 -7.81 -13.23 -6.65
C TRP A 168 -7.07 -13.12 -5.33
N TYR A 169 -6.86 -14.25 -4.66
CA TYR A 169 -6.14 -14.34 -3.40
C TYR A 169 -5.37 -15.65 -3.28
N LYS A 170 -4.36 -15.66 -2.42
CA LYS A 170 -3.66 -16.87 -2.00
C LYS A 170 -4.26 -17.37 -0.69
N GLN A 171 -4.75 -18.60 -0.70
CA GLN A 171 -5.21 -19.29 0.50
C GLN A 171 -4.01 -19.80 1.30
N TYR A 172 -4.11 -19.68 2.62
CA TYR A 172 -3.22 -20.34 3.57
C TYR A 172 -3.97 -21.39 4.38
N ASP A 173 -3.26 -22.42 4.78
CA ASP A 173 -3.75 -23.54 5.59
C ASP A 173 -2.69 -23.85 6.66
N GLY A 174 -3.06 -23.71 7.93
CA GLY A 174 -2.14 -23.90 9.04
C GLY A 174 -1.57 -25.33 9.20
N ASP A 175 -2.17 -26.30 8.54
CA ASP A 175 -1.69 -27.69 8.54
C ASP A 175 -0.77 -28.01 7.34
N GLN A 176 -0.74 -27.15 6.33
CA GLN A 176 0.10 -27.30 5.13
C GLN A 176 1.08 -26.14 4.98
N ILE A 177 0.57 -24.94 4.65
CA ILE A 177 1.34 -23.73 4.46
C ILE A 177 0.65 -22.60 5.23
N GLY A 178 1.04 -22.41 6.48
CA GLY A 178 0.54 -21.35 7.32
C GLY A 178 1.41 -20.07 7.26
N ASN A 179 0.96 -19.03 7.95
CA ASN A 179 1.71 -17.80 8.13
C ASN A 179 1.67 -17.31 9.59
N ASN A 180 2.39 -16.23 9.89
CA ASN A 180 2.50 -15.67 11.23
C ASN A 180 1.81 -14.31 11.38
N VAL A 181 0.96 -13.90 10.44
CA VAL A 181 0.34 -12.57 10.48
C VAL A 181 -0.43 -12.36 11.77
N ASN A 182 -1.35 -13.27 12.09
CA ASN A 182 -2.15 -13.15 13.31
C ASN A 182 -1.30 -13.25 14.58
N ARG A 183 -0.34 -14.17 14.62
CA ARG A 183 0.57 -14.35 15.75
C ARG A 183 1.31 -13.07 16.15
N TYR A 184 1.84 -12.34 15.16
CA TYR A 184 2.60 -11.12 15.44
C TYR A 184 1.72 -9.92 15.78
N LEU A 185 0.51 -9.83 15.23
CA LEU A 185 -0.32 -8.64 15.35
C LEU A 185 -1.35 -8.70 16.49
N ASN A 186 -1.79 -9.89 16.91
CA ASN A 186 -2.92 -10.05 17.84
C ASN A 186 -2.64 -9.67 19.30
N GLN A 187 -1.45 -9.16 19.59
CA GLN A 187 -1.10 -8.55 20.88
C GLN A 187 -0.87 -7.03 20.77
N GLY A 188 -1.16 -6.45 19.62
CA GLY A 188 -0.98 -5.02 19.37
C GLY A 188 0.47 -4.60 19.07
N GLY A 189 1.40 -5.56 18.97
CA GLY A 189 2.83 -5.33 18.79
C GLY A 189 3.32 -5.72 17.38
N GLY A 190 4.10 -6.79 17.31
CA GLY A 190 4.69 -7.33 16.08
C GLY A 190 5.98 -6.63 15.65
N SER A 191 6.59 -5.84 16.51
CA SER A 191 7.73 -4.95 16.19
C SER A 191 7.43 -4.01 15.01
N VAL A 192 6.16 -3.67 14.83
CA VAL A 192 5.66 -2.76 13.78
C VAL A 192 4.76 -1.69 14.41
N GLY A 193 4.31 -0.75 13.61
CA GLY A 193 3.33 0.25 13.99
C GLY A 193 2.94 1.09 12.78
N VAL A 194 1.73 1.61 12.82
CA VAL A 194 1.23 2.53 11.80
C VAL A 194 1.83 3.91 12.06
N THR A 195 2.15 4.66 11.00
CA THR A 195 2.70 6.01 11.16
C THR A 195 1.62 7.06 11.39
N ALA A 196 1.96 8.12 12.13
CA ALA A 196 1.08 9.28 12.29
C ALA A 196 0.70 9.91 10.93
N SER A 197 1.61 9.90 9.95
CA SER A 197 1.29 10.44 8.62
C SER A 197 0.19 9.68 7.90
N LEU A 198 0.08 8.35 8.11
CA LEU A 198 -1.07 7.60 7.62
C LEU A 198 -2.34 7.93 8.42
N VAL A 199 -2.25 7.94 9.75
CA VAL A 199 -3.39 8.27 10.62
C VAL A 199 -3.97 9.65 10.27
N ASP A 200 -3.11 10.62 10.00
CA ASP A 200 -3.49 12.01 9.69
C ASP A 200 -4.10 12.16 8.29
N ASP A 201 -3.79 11.27 7.35
CA ASP A 201 -4.35 11.30 5.99
C ASP A 201 -5.83 10.86 5.90
N TYR A 202 -6.32 10.12 6.87
CA TYR A 202 -7.76 9.86 6.94
C TYR A 202 -8.51 11.16 7.19
N LEU A 203 -9.58 11.38 6.43
CA LEU A 203 -10.42 12.56 6.61
C LEU A 203 -11.21 12.51 7.93
N THR A 204 -11.77 13.64 8.33
CA THR A 204 -12.84 13.65 9.32
C THR A 204 -14.10 13.00 8.76
N ILE A 205 -15.03 12.62 9.62
CA ILE A 205 -16.28 11.93 9.21
C ILE A 205 -17.14 12.78 8.27
N ASP A 206 -17.01 14.09 8.31
CA ASP A 206 -17.69 15.03 7.41
C ASP A 206 -16.87 15.36 6.13
N GLY A 207 -15.76 14.66 5.92
CA GLY A 207 -14.97 14.73 4.69
C GLY A 207 -13.98 15.90 4.61
N LYS A 208 -13.48 16.41 5.73
CA LYS A 208 -12.45 17.46 5.76
C LYS A 208 -11.08 16.90 6.11
N PRO A 209 -9.99 17.58 5.74
CA PRO A 209 -8.66 17.26 6.27
C PRO A 209 -8.62 17.35 7.80
N PHE A 210 -7.89 16.43 8.42
CA PHE A 210 -7.66 16.41 9.86
C PHE A 210 -6.36 17.16 10.15
N VAL A 211 -6.47 18.43 10.52
CA VAL A 211 -5.35 19.37 10.58
C VAL A 211 -5.47 20.34 11.77
N GLY A 212 -4.42 21.10 12.04
CA GLY A 212 -4.42 22.20 12.99
C GLY A 212 -4.69 21.79 14.44
N ASP A 213 -5.35 22.68 15.18
CA ASP A 213 -5.62 22.50 16.62
C ASP A 213 -6.53 21.31 16.89
N GLU A 214 -7.52 21.04 16.04
CA GLU A 214 -8.40 19.89 16.17
C GLU A 214 -7.60 18.58 16.21
N ARG A 215 -6.62 18.43 15.31
CA ARG A 215 -5.72 17.27 15.28
C ARG A 215 -4.90 17.14 16.56
N ILE A 216 -4.33 18.24 17.03
CA ILE A 216 -3.49 18.25 18.22
C ILE A 216 -4.32 17.92 19.46
N GLU A 217 -5.49 18.56 19.64
CA GLU A 217 -6.36 18.32 20.78
C GLU A 217 -6.87 16.88 20.83
N ALA A 218 -7.26 16.31 19.69
CA ALA A 218 -7.69 14.92 19.63
C ALA A 218 -6.60 13.94 20.08
N LYS A 219 -5.32 14.21 19.74
CA LYS A 219 -4.18 13.36 20.09
C LYS A 219 -3.76 13.43 21.56
N LYS A 220 -4.19 14.44 22.31
CA LYS A 220 -3.86 14.55 23.75
C LYS A 220 -4.46 13.43 24.60
N VAL A 221 -5.55 12.81 24.14
CA VAL A 221 -6.12 11.60 24.74
C VAL A 221 -6.05 10.49 23.70
N PHE A 222 -5.10 9.57 23.86
CA PHE A 222 -4.86 8.49 22.90
C PHE A 222 -6.16 7.72 22.61
N GLY A 223 -6.43 7.58 21.33
CA GLY A 223 -7.62 6.93 20.79
C GLY A 223 -8.75 7.88 20.38
N ASN A 224 -8.78 9.12 20.87
CA ASN A 224 -9.77 10.10 20.44
C ASN A 224 -9.58 10.42 18.93
N GLU A 225 -8.33 10.54 18.48
CA GLU A 225 -7.99 10.76 17.08
C GLU A 225 -8.35 9.59 16.15
N LEU A 226 -8.72 8.44 16.70
CA LEU A 226 -9.08 7.23 15.98
C LEU A 226 -10.60 6.99 15.92
N GLN A 227 -11.39 7.76 16.65
CA GLN A 227 -12.83 7.51 16.84
C GLN A 227 -13.60 7.63 15.51
N PRO A 228 -14.44 6.64 15.16
CA PRO A 228 -15.22 6.67 13.91
C PRO A 228 -16.34 7.72 13.91
N THR A 229 -16.64 8.33 15.06
CA THR A 229 -17.53 9.49 15.18
C THR A 229 -16.86 10.80 14.79
N LEU A 230 -15.53 10.83 14.77
CA LEU A 230 -14.70 11.97 14.37
C LEU A 230 -14.07 11.76 13.00
N ARG A 231 -13.67 10.54 12.67
CA ARG A 231 -12.81 10.22 11.53
C ARG A 231 -13.47 9.23 10.57
N ASP A 232 -12.93 9.14 9.37
CA ASP A 232 -13.25 8.08 8.42
C ASP A 232 -13.22 6.72 9.12
N PRO A 233 -14.32 5.95 9.13
CA PRO A 233 -14.40 4.69 9.88
C PRO A 233 -13.40 3.60 9.45
N ARG A 234 -12.76 3.72 8.29
CA ARG A 234 -11.67 2.82 7.88
C ARG A 234 -10.47 2.95 8.81
N LEU A 235 -10.28 4.10 9.48
CA LEU A 235 -9.17 4.30 10.42
C LEU A 235 -9.27 3.36 11.61
N SER A 236 -10.42 3.28 12.28
CA SER A 236 -10.63 2.39 13.44
C SER A 236 -10.73 0.90 13.07
N GLN A 237 -10.81 0.60 11.78
CA GLN A 237 -10.72 -0.75 11.21
C GLN A 237 -9.30 -1.11 10.76
N THR A 238 -8.42 -0.11 10.64
CA THR A 238 -7.00 -0.29 10.29
C THR A 238 -6.12 -0.25 11.53
N VAL A 239 -6.38 0.68 12.44
CA VAL A 239 -5.61 0.92 13.67
C VAL A 239 -6.47 0.60 14.88
N CYS A 240 -5.91 -0.19 15.81
CA CYS A 240 -6.60 -0.56 17.03
C CYS A 240 -6.77 0.66 17.96
N MET A 241 -8.00 0.93 18.36
CA MET A 241 -8.32 1.97 19.33
C MET A 241 -8.69 1.37 20.69
N PRO A 242 -8.60 2.14 21.78
CA PRO A 242 -9.04 1.69 23.09
C PRO A 242 -10.46 1.13 23.09
N GLY A 243 -10.65 0.00 23.75
CA GLY A 243 -11.93 -0.72 23.83
C GLY A 243 -12.13 -1.80 22.75
N GLN A 244 -11.24 -1.90 21.75
CA GLN A 244 -11.31 -2.98 20.76
C GLN A 244 -10.61 -4.25 21.26
N GLN A 245 -11.15 -5.40 20.81
CA GLN A 245 -10.62 -6.73 21.10
C GLN A 245 -9.63 -7.13 20.02
N LEU A 246 -8.56 -7.82 20.40
CA LEU A 246 -7.55 -8.36 19.47
C LEU A 246 -7.55 -9.89 19.44
N ARG A 247 -8.04 -10.56 20.49
CA ARG A 247 -8.11 -12.03 20.62
C ARG A 247 -9.45 -12.47 21.19
N PRO A 248 -9.87 -13.71 20.91
CA PRO A 248 -11.16 -14.22 21.40
C PRO A 248 -11.26 -14.28 22.92
N ASP A 249 -10.15 -14.45 23.61
CA ASP A 249 -10.06 -14.59 25.06
C ASP A 249 -9.74 -13.28 25.81
N ASP A 250 -9.56 -12.18 25.08
CA ASP A 250 -9.36 -10.87 25.71
C ASP A 250 -10.55 -10.50 26.61
N LYS A 251 -10.22 -9.95 27.78
CA LYS A 251 -11.20 -9.50 28.78
C LYS A 251 -11.19 -7.99 28.90
N ALA A 252 -12.34 -7.43 29.25
CA ALA A 252 -12.44 -6.00 29.51
C ALA A 252 -11.60 -5.57 30.72
N PRO A 253 -10.99 -4.38 30.73
CA PRO A 253 -10.93 -3.49 29.58
C PRO A 253 -9.98 -4.07 28.51
N TYR A 254 -10.48 -4.25 27.30
CA TYR A 254 -9.72 -4.84 26.20
C TYR A 254 -8.43 -4.06 25.91
N TYR A 255 -8.17 -3.70 24.68
CA TYR A 255 -7.06 -2.82 24.34
C TYR A 255 -7.25 -1.44 25.01
N VAL A 256 -6.30 -1.01 25.85
CA VAL A 256 -6.38 0.29 26.56
C VAL A 256 -5.38 1.28 26.02
N VAL A 257 -4.12 0.86 25.92
CA VAL A 257 -2.99 1.64 25.37
C VAL A 257 -2.06 0.71 24.61
N PRO A 258 -1.25 1.23 23.66
CA PRO A 258 -0.34 0.41 22.90
C PRO A 258 0.74 -0.24 23.77
N PRO A 259 1.15 -1.50 23.49
CA PRO A 259 2.23 -2.16 24.21
C PRO A 259 3.59 -1.57 23.78
N LEU A 260 3.94 -0.39 24.29
CA LEU A 260 5.23 0.28 24.02
C LEU A 260 6.40 -0.47 24.66
N ILE A 261 6.13 -1.31 25.65
CA ILE A 261 7.08 -2.25 26.23
C ILE A 261 6.48 -3.64 26.11
N GLY A 262 7.22 -4.55 25.46
CA GLY A 262 6.83 -5.95 25.33
C GLY A 262 7.67 -6.88 26.19
N THR A 263 7.16 -8.08 26.50
CA THR A 263 7.91 -9.16 27.13
C THR A 263 8.96 -9.76 26.18
N SER A 264 8.79 -9.54 24.88
CA SER A 264 9.72 -9.86 23.82
C SER A 264 9.63 -8.79 22.74
N SER A 265 10.65 -8.68 21.87
CA SER A 265 10.67 -7.66 20.81
C SER A 265 9.46 -7.74 19.87
N TYR A 266 8.95 -8.94 19.57
CA TYR A 266 7.78 -9.08 18.69
C TYR A 266 6.45 -8.65 19.33
N ASN A 267 6.38 -8.48 20.65
CA ASN A 267 5.19 -7.99 21.34
C ASN A 267 5.16 -6.46 21.46
N GLN A 268 6.25 -5.79 21.11
CA GLN A 268 6.37 -4.34 21.22
C GLN A 268 5.76 -3.64 20.01
N ASN A 269 5.02 -2.55 20.26
CA ASN A 269 4.58 -1.63 19.22
C ASN A 269 5.59 -0.49 19.06
N MET A 270 5.95 -0.16 17.82
CA MET A 270 7.06 0.77 17.56
C MET A 270 6.62 2.23 17.39
N THR A 271 5.33 2.49 17.20
CA THR A 271 4.83 3.85 16.92
C THR A 271 3.69 4.29 17.84
N GLY A 272 3.15 3.40 18.65
CA GLY A 272 1.93 3.65 19.44
C GLY A 272 0.63 3.38 18.68
N TYR A 273 0.66 3.17 17.36
CA TYR A 273 -0.51 2.82 16.56
C TYR A 273 -0.45 1.36 16.14
N SER A 274 -1.20 0.50 16.81
CA SER A 274 -1.22 -0.95 16.57
C SER A 274 -2.07 -1.29 15.35
N LEU A 275 -1.53 -2.12 14.45
CA LEU A 275 -2.25 -2.56 13.27
C LEU A 275 -3.35 -3.57 13.64
N LEU A 276 -4.59 -3.28 13.25
CA LEU A 276 -5.76 -4.12 13.48
C LEU A 276 -6.24 -4.85 12.21
N LYS A 277 -6.11 -4.22 11.05
CA LYS A 277 -6.72 -4.64 9.78
C LYS A 277 -6.53 -6.12 9.45
N HIS A 278 -5.37 -6.68 9.73
CA HIS A 278 -5.03 -8.09 9.42
C HIS A 278 -5.13 -9.02 10.64
N VAL A 279 -5.64 -8.53 11.77
CA VAL A 279 -5.83 -9.36 12.97
C VAL A 279 -7.13 -10.13 12.86
N GLN A 280 -7.02 -11.45 12.89
CA GLN A 280 -8.17 -12.35 12.95
C GLN A 280 -8.60 -12.48 14.41
N ILE A 281 -9.63 -11.73 14.80
CA ILE A 281 -10.05 -11.63 16.20
C ILE A 281 -10.74 -12.90 16.66
N ASP A 282 -11.63 -13.45 15.85
CA ASP A 282 -12.49 -14.60 16.19
C ASP A 282 -11.87 -15.94 15.78
N TYR A 283 -10.55 -16.07 15.88
CA TYR A 283 -9.90 -17.33 15.54
C TYR A 283 -10.21 -18.42 16.59
N THR A 284 -10.18 -19.67 16.13
CA THR A 284 -10.33 -20.85 16.97
C THR A 284 -9.11 -21.77 16.82
N GLY A 285 -8.90 -22.64 17.79
CA GLY A 285 -7.79 -23.58 17.77
C GLY A 285 -6.43 -22.88 17.87
N SER A 286 -5.48 -23.30 17.06
CA SER A 286 -4.07 -22.86 17.10
C SER A 286 -3.70 -21.87 16.01
N LEU A 287 -4.65 -21.12 15.45
CA LEU A 287 -4.38 -20.19 14.34
C LEU A 287 -3.46 -19.03 14.70
N ASP A 288 -3.20 -18.78 15.98
CA ASP A 288 -2.19 -17.84 16.48
C ASP A 288 -0.85 -18.48 16.86
N ALA A 289 -0.72 -19.79 16.73
CA ALA A 289 0.54 -20.49 16.91
C ALA A 289 1.49 -20.27 15.71
N GLU A 290 2.77 -20.55 15.92
CA GLU A 290 3.81 -20.32 14.93
C GLU A 290 3.55 -21.12 13.64
N PHE A 291 3.49 -20.42 12.50
CA PHE A 291 3.17 -20.97 11.17
C PHE A 291 1.80 -21.68 11.05
N LYS A 292 0.87 -21.38 11.96
CA LYS A 292 -0.49 -21.94 11.92
C LYS A 292 -1.55 -20.95 11.44
N GLY A 293 -1.20 -19.68 11.24
CA GLY A 293 -2.13 -18.66 10.74
C GLY A 293 -2.61 -19.00 9.33
N ALA A 294 -3.91 -18.79 9.09
CA ALA A 294 -4.59 -19.04 7.82
C ALA A 294 -5.11 -17.72 7.17
N THR A 295 -4.61 -16.57 7.61
CA THR A 295 -4.97 -15.27 7.03
C THR A 295 -4.62 -15.25 5.54
N PRO A 296 -5.61 -15.10 4.62
CA PRO A 296 -5.35 -15.12 3.19
C PRO A 296 -4.64 -13.86 2.72
N ALA A 297 -3.87 -13.98 1.62
CA ALA A 297 -3.22 -12.84 0.98
C ALA A 297 -3.99 -12.44 -0.29
N ILE A 298 -4.75 -11.35 -0.19
CA ILE A 298 -5.48 -10.78 -1.33
C ILE A 298 -4.46 -10.20 -2.31
N GLN A 299 -4.53 -10.61 -3.58
CA GLN A 299 -3.66 -10.14 -4.65
C GLN A 299 -4.33 -9.01 -5.43
N PHE A 300 -5.60 -9.19 -5.80
CA PHE A 300 -6.44 -8.18 -6.44
C PHE A 300 -7.85 -8.20 -5.86
N ARG A 301 -8.38 -7.01 -5.64
CA ARG A 301 -9.78 -6.79 -5.24
C ARG A 301 -10.41 -5.67 -6.05
N TYR A 302 -11.72 -5.60 -6.08
CA TYR A 302 -12.45 -4.63 -6.92
C TYR A 302 -12.09 -3.17 -6.60
N ALA A 303 -11.70 -2.88 -5.36
CA ALA A 303 -11.17 -1.57 -5.00
C ALA A 303 -9.92 -1.17 -5.80
N ASP A 304 -9.04 -2.12 -6.18
CA ASP A 304 -7.89 -1.83 -7.05
C ASP A 304 -8.35 -1.32 -8.41
N ILE A 305 -9.39 -1.92 -8.97
CA ILE A 305 -9.99 -1.52 -10.24
C ILE A 305 -10.51 -0.08 -10.18
N LEU A 306 -11.32 0.21 -9.15
CA LEU A 306 -11.92 1.55 -8.98
C LEU A 306 -10.86 2.62 -8.74
N LEU A 307 -9.83 2.33 -7.93
CA LEU A 307 -8.75 3.25 -7.63
C LEU A 307 -7.84 3.49 -8.84
N ASN A 308 -7.50 2.45 -9.61
CA ASN A 308 -6.69 2.60 -10.82
C ASN A 308 -7.45 3.42 -11.88
N TYR A 309 -8.74 3.17 -12.05
CA TYR A 309 -9.61 3.93 -12.94
C TYR A 309 -9.66 5.41 -12.54
N ALA A 310 -9.94 5.69 -11.27
CA ALA A 310 -10.07 7.05 -10.76
C ALA A 310 -8.75 7.84 -10.87
N GLU A 311 -7.62 7.21 -10.54
CA GLU A 311 -6.32 7.86 -10.62
C GLU A 311 -5.92 8.15 -12.07
N ALA A 312 -6.09 7.20 -12.97
CA ALA A 312 -5.78 7.41 -14.39
C ALA A 312 -6.65 8.51 -15.02
N LEU A 313 -7.92 8.60 -14.66
CA LEU A 313 -8.81 9.69 -15.08
C LEU A 313 -8.36 11.05 -14.55
N ALA A 314 -7.95 11.12 -13.28
CA ALA A 314 -7.43 12.34 -12.67
C ALA A 314 -6.13 12.79 -13.35
N GLU A 315 -5.24 11.85 -13.70
CA GLU A 315 -3.99 12.13 -14.40
C GLU A 315 -4.20 12.61 -15.85
N LEU A 316 -5.27 12.15 -16.51
CA LEU A 316 -5.63 12.57 -17.87
C LEU A 316 -6.24 13.98 -17.90
N ASP A 317 -7.29 14.18 -17.12
CA ASP A 317 -8.04 15.45 -17.01
C ASP A 317 -8.96 15.39 -15.79
N GLY A 318 -8.49 15.87 -14.65
CA GLY A 318 -9.26 15.85 -13.40
C GLY A 318 -10.55 16.65 -13.48
N VAL A 319 -10.52 17.81 -14.14
CA VAL A 319 -11.71 18.67 -14.30
C VAL A 319 -12.75 17.98 -15.16
N GLY A 320 -12.39 17.54 -16.35
CA GLY A 320 -13.31 16.91 -17.29
C GLY A 320 -13.83 15.55 -16.81
N ASN A 321 -13.10 14.85 -15.94
CA ASN A 321 -13.48 13.55 -15.41
C ASN A 321 -13.99 13.60 -13.96
N ALA A 322 -14.19 14.78 -13.38
CA ALA A 322 -14.49 14.92 -11.95
C ALA A 322 -15.66 14.03 -11.49
N GLN A 323 -16.79 14.02 -12.22
CA GLN A 323 -17.93 13.19 -11.87
C GLN A 323 -17.64 11.69 -11.98
N LYS A 324 -16.90 11.25 -13.01
CA LYS A 324 -16.51 9.84 -13.16
C LYS A 324 -15.62 9.36 -12.02
N ILE A 325 -14.73 10.24 -11.53
CA ILE A 325 -13.87 9.97 -10.37
C ILE A 325 -14.73 9.80 -9.12
N ILE A 326 -15.65 10.73 -8.87
CA ILE A 326 -16.58 10.65 -7.74
C ILE A 326 -17.37 9.34 -7.79
N ASP A 327 -17.97 9.02 -8.93
CA ASP A 327 -18.79 7.81 -9.10
C ASP A 327 -18.00 6.52 -8.88
N ALA A 328 -16.73 6.48 -9.33
CA ALA A 328 -15.86 5.33 -9.14
C ALA A 328 -15.48 5.11 -7.65
N LEU A 329 -15.27 6.19 -6.90
CA LEU A 329 -14.89 6.13 -5.50
C LEU A 329 -16.10 6.00 -4.54
N GLN A 330 -17.31 6.29 -5.01
CA GLN A 330 -18.52 6.27 -4.19
C GLN A 330 -18.77 4.94 -3.48
N PRO A 331 -18.62 3.75 -4.11
CA PRO A 331 -18.83 2.49 -3.40
C PRO A 331 -17.91 2.29 -2.21
N LEU A 332 -16.67 2.79 -2.26
CA LEU A 332 -15.71 2.74 -1.15
C LEU A 332 -16.19 3.61 0.03
N ARG A 333 -16.75 4.77 -0.28
CA ARG A 333 -17.31 5.71 0.69
C ARG A 333 -18.61 5.20 1.31
N ASP A 334 -19.49 4.64 0.51
CA ASP A 334 -20.78 4.09 0.95
C ASP A 334 -20.61 2.96 1.96
N ARG A 335 -19.62 2.07 1.74
CA ARG A 335 -19.34 0.96 2.66
C ARG A 335 -19.14 1.42 4.10
N VAL A 336 -18.53 2.59 4.30
CA VAL A 336 -18.17 3.12 5.63
C VAL A 336 -18.96 4.36 6.03
N GLY A 337 -19.88 4.81 5.18
CA GLY A 337 -20.74 5.96 5.47
C GLY A 337 -20.02 7.31 5.39
N MET A 338 -18.97 7.41 4.61
CA MET A 338 -18.31 8.67 4.29
C MET A 338 -19.13 9.45 3.24
N PRO A 339 -19.13 10.79 3.30
CA PRO A 339 -19.77 11.60 2.26
C PRO A 339 -19.09 11.40 0.90
N PRO A 340 -19.79 11.70 -0.22
CA PRO A 340 -19.17 11.72 -1.54
C PRO A 340 -17.93 12.60 -1.59
N VAL A 341 -17.00 12.24 -2.46
CA VAL A 341 -15.78 13.04 -2.69
C VAL A 341 -16.15 14.47 -3.08
N ASP A 342 -15.55 15.43 -2.39
CA ASP A 342 -15.64 16.86 -2.69
C ASP A 342 -14.21 17.40 -2.75
N PHE A 343 -13.73 17.66 -3.96
CA PHE A 343 -12.34 18.02 -4.20
C PHE A 343 -11.91 19.33 -3.52
N ASP A 344 -12.83 20.27 -3.36
CA ASP A 344 -12.52 21.56 -2.68
C ASP A 344 -12.51 21.39 -1.16
N ARG A 345 -13.50 20.71 -0.60
CA ARG A 345 -13.57 20.45 0.84
C ARG A 345 -12.42 19.60 1.35
N GLU A 346 -11.99 18.61 0.57
CA GLU A 346 -10.97 17.64 0.95
C GLU A 346 -9.54 18.13 0.71
N TYR A 347 -9.36 19.25 0.00
CA TYR A 347 -8.04 19.74 -0.36
C TYR A 347 -7.25 20.18 0.87
N ASN A 348 -6.12 19.51 1.11
CA ASN A 348 -5.24 19.78 2.25
C ASN A 348 -4.08 20.68 1.81
N GLN A 349 -4.00 21.89 2.41
CA GLN A 349 -2.97 22.88 2.16
C GLN A 349 -2.04 23.10 3.35
N GLU A 350 -2.09 22.23 4.35
CA GLU A 350 -1.23 22.35 5.53
C GLU A 350 0.26 22.34 5.14
N ALA A 351 1.05 23.18 5.79
CA ALA A 351 2.44 23.45 5.39
C ALA A 351 3.35 22.22 5.37
N ASP A 352 3.08 21.24 6.24
CA ASP A 352 3.84 20.00 6.36
C ASP A 352 3.22 18.82 5.57
N TYR A 353 2.12 19.04 4.86
CA TYR A 353 1.50 18.02 4.01
C TYR A 353 2.26 17.86 2.70
N GLY A 354 2.82 16.66 2.46
CA GLY A 354 3.67 16.37 1.31
C GLY A 354 3.01 16.59 -0.05
N PHE A 355 1.69 16.45 -0.15
CA PHE A 355 0.94 16.60 -1.40
C PHE A 355 0.20 17.93 -1.53
N ARG A 356 0.52 18.93 -0.71
CA ARG A 356 -0.17 20.24 -0.70
C ARG A 356 -0.13 21.01 -2.02
N ASN A 357 0.92 20.79 -2.81
CA ASN A 357 1.12 21.50 -4.07
C ASN A 357 0.58 20.74 -5.29
N LEU A 358 -0.05 19.61 -5.07
CA LEU A 358 -0.70 18.86 -6.14
C LEU A 358 -2.04 19.48 -6.50
N ASP A 359 -2.46 19.23 -7.72
CA ASP A 359 -3.84 19.45 -8.15
C ASP A 359 -4.83 18.75 -7.21
N LYS A 360 -5.97 19.39 -6.94
CA LYS A 360 -6.96 18.87 -5.98
C LYS A 360 -7.55 17.51 -6.36
N TYR A 361 -7.65 17.21 -7.65
CA TYR A 361 -8.15 15.93 -8.15
C TYR A 361 -7.11 14.82 -7.90
N ILE A 362 -5.86 15.09 -8.24
CA ILE A 362 -4.74 14.17 -7.97
C ILE A 362 -4.57 13.93 -6.46
N GLN A 363 -4.65 14.98 -5.66
CA GLN A 363 -4.53 14.87 -4.21
C GLN A 363 -5.64 13.96 -3.63
N ALA A 364 -6.89 14.14 -4.06
CA ALA A 364 -8.01 13.36 -3.58
C ALA A 364 -7.89 11.86 -3.93
N VAL A 365 -7.52 11.52 -5.17
CA VAL A 365 -7.37 10.12 -5.57
C VAL A 365 -6.18 9.43 -4.89
N ARG A 366 -5.06 10.14 -4.68
CA ARG A 366 -3.91 9.61 -3.95
C ARG A 366 -4.23 9.37 -2.47
N ARG A 367 -4.99 10.26 -1.84
CA ARG A 367 -5.46 10.08 -0.47
C ARG A 367 -6.39 8.88 -0.37
N GLU A 368 -7.40 8.80 -1.25
CA GLU A 368 -8.34 7.68 -1.24
C GLU A 368 -7.62 6.35 -1.44
N ARG A 369 -6.65 6.29 -2.37
CA ARG A 369 -5.80 5.11 -2.57
C ARG A 369 -5.01 4.77 -1.31
N ARG A 370 -4.38 5.75 -0.66
CA ARG A 370 -3.60 5.53 0.56
C ARG A 370 -4.45 4.97 1.70
N VAL A 371 -5.63 5.54 1.90
CA VAL A 371 -6.56 5.14 2.96
C VAL A 371 -7.13 3.76 2.68
N GLU A 372 -7.62 3.52 1.49
CA GLU A 372 -8.24 2.25 1.10
C GLU A 372 -7.25 1.10 1.07
N LYS A 373 -6.04 1.33 0.56
CA LYS A 373 -4.97 0.32 0.44
C LYS A 373 -3.99 0.32 1.60
N ALA A 374 -4.33 0.97 2.71
CA ALA A 374 -3.47 1.03 3.89
C ALA A 374 -3.02 -0.36 4.33
N CYS A 375 -1.71 -0.53 4.53
CA CYS A 375 -1.09 -1.79 4.99
C CYS A 375 -1.32 -3.00 4.08
N GLU A 376 -1.52 -2.80 2.77
CA GLU A 376 -1.61 -3.85 1.75
C GLU A 376 -0.34 -3.96 0.87
N GLY A 377 0.78 -3.37 1.30
CA GLY A 377 2.09 -3.51 0.64
C GLY A 377 2.31 -2.64 -0.60
N ARG A 378 1.42 -1.68 -0.91
CA ARG A 378 1.49 -0.90 -2.16
C ARG A 378 2.12 0.48 -2.05
N ARG A 379 2.33 0.98 -0.84
CA ARG A 379 2.74 2.38 -0.62
C ARG A 379 4.10 2.73 -1.20
N GLN A 380 5.08 1.82 -1.13
CA GLN A 380 6.41 2.05 -1.69
C GLN A 380 6.33 2.24 -3.21
N GLU A 381 5.62 1.35 -3.91
CA GLU A 381 5.44 1.44 -5.36
C GLU A 381 4.80 2.78 -5.76
N ASP A 382 3.79 3.23 -5.01
CA ASP A 382 3.14 4.52 -5.23
C ASP A 382 4.12 5.70 -5.10
N ILE A 383 4.93 5.72 -4.04
CA ILE A 383 5.93 6.78 -3.83
C ILE A 383 6.97 6.80 -4.97
N MET A 384 7.43 5.61 -5.39
CA MET A 384 8.43 5.49 -6.46
C MET A 384 7.88 5.97 -7.82
N ARG A 385 6.69 5.51 -8.21
CA ARG A 385 6.08 5.89 -9.50
C ARG A 385 5.64 7.36 -9.58
N TRP A 386 5.37 8.00 -8.44
CA TRP A 386 5.09 9.44 -8.38
C TRP A 386 6.34 10.29 -8.28
N ALA A 387 7.55 9.70 -8.29
CA ALA A 387 8.82 10.39 -8.03
C ALA A 387 8.78 11.26 -6.76
N ALA A 388 8.09 10.79 -5.70
CA ALA A 388 7.72 11.59 -4.54
C ALA A 388 8.60 11.33 -3.30
N ALA A 389 9.73 10.65 -3.45
CA ALA A 389 10.60 10.31 -2.32
C ALA A 389 11.23 11.55 -1.66
N ASP A 390 11.52 12.60 -2.42
CA ASP A 390 12.02 13.88 -1.90
C ASP A 390 11.01 14.57 -0.99
N GLU A 391 9.71 14.42 -1.25
CA GLU A 391 8.65 15.02 -0.45
C GLU A 391 8.21 14.16 0.73
N LEU A 392 8.23 12.83 0.56
CA LEU A 392 7.60 11.88 1.50
C LEU A 392 8.59 11.08 2.34
N ILE A 393 9.86 10.97 1.93
CA ILE A 393 10.88 10.18 2.64
C ILE A 393 12.01 11.07 3.13
N VAL A 394 12.66 11.83 2.23
CA VAL A 394 13.86 12.60 2.55
C VAL A 394 13.60 13.60 3.68
N GLY A 395 14.39 13.49 4.74
CA GLY A 395 14.30 14.37 5.90
C GLY A 395 13.05 14.18 6.76
N LYS A 396 12.24 13.14 6.50
CA LYS A 396 11.05 12.83 7.30
C LYS A 396 11.38 11.84 8.41
N TRP A 397 10.67 12.00 9.52
CA TRP A 397 10.66 11.01 10.59
C TRP A 397 9.36 10.21 10.54
N PRO A 398 9.41 8.88 10.67
CA PRO A 398 8.21 8.07 10.76
C PRO A 398 7.59 8.22 12.17
N LYS A 399 7.01 9.37 12.44
CA LYS A 399 6.35 9.66 13.71
C LYS A 399 5.20 8.70 13.98
N GLY A 400 5.00 8.38 15.27
CA GLY A 400 3.86 7.65 15.80
C GLY A 400 2.91 8.53 16.60
N ALA A 401 2.30 7.96 17.63
CA ALA A 401 1.39 8.66 18.51
C ALA A 401 2.06 9.78 19.30
N LEU A 402 1.27 10.79 19.69
CA LEU A 402 1.71 11.81 20.63
C LEU A 402 1.96 11.15 21.98
N PHE A 403 3.16 11.31 22.53
CA PHE A 403 3.54 10.78 23.85
C PHE A 403 3.62 11.88 24.89
N VAL A 404 4.63 12.77 24.82
CA VAL A 404 4.69 13.95 25.68
C VAL A 404 3.59 14.91 25.30
N GLY A 405 2.81 15.32 26.29
CA GLY A 405 1.62 16.15 26.10
C GLY A 405 0.33 15.35 25.86
N SER A 406 0.37 14.03 26.00
CA SER A 406 -0.80 13.15 25.96
C SER A 406 -0.93 12.32 27.24
N ASN A 407 -2.07 11.63 27.38
CA ASN A 407 -2.30 10.71 28.50
C ASN A 407 -1.43 9.43 28.48
N LEU A 408 -0.65 9.21 27.41
CA LEU A 408 0.31 8.09 27.36
C LEU A 408 1.52 8.35 28.25
N GLU A 409 1.98 9.59 28.38
CA GLU A 409 3.20 9.98 29.12
C GLU A 409 3.18 9.49 30.58
N ASN A 410 2.05 9.61 31.24
CA ASN A 410 1.90 9.25 32.65
C ASN A 410 0.95 8.06 32.87
N HIS A 411 0.76 7.23 31.84
CA HIS A 411 -0.19 6.13 31.95
C HIS A 411 0.33 5.04 32.91
N PRO A 412 -0.48 4.61 33.93
CA PRO A 412 -0.02 3.68 34.97
C PRO A 412 0.51 2.35 34.47
N VAL A 413 0.06 1.87 33.29
CA VAL A 413 0.53 0.63 32.65
C VAL A 413 2.03 0.66 32.39
N TYR A 414 2.58 1.80 32.02
CA TYR A 414 4.00 1.94 31.73
C TYR A 414 4.84 2.13 33.01
N GLY A 415 4.34 2.89 33.99
CA GLY A 415 5.08 3.22 35.20
C GLY A 415 6.46 3.80 34.85
N ASP A 416 7.48 3.37 35.56
CA ASP A 416 8.89 3.79 35.35
C ASP A 416 9.63 2.94 34.29
N LYS A 417 8.90 2.13 33.52
CA LYS A 417 9.52 1.19 32.55
C LYS A 417 9.93 1.84 31.25
N LEU A 418 9.33 2.97 30.85
CA LEU A 418 9.73 3.73 29.68
C LEU A 418 10.90 4.63 30.04
N ILE A 419 12.03 4.39 29.37
CA ILE A 419 13.28 5.12 29.59
C ILE A 419 13.58 5.93 28.32
N TYR A 420 13.60 7.24 28.47
CA TYR A 420 13.90 8.19 27.39
C TYR A 420 14.66 9.41 27.94
N ASP A 421 15.30 10.16 27.07
CA ASP A 421 16.08 11.36 27.42
C ASP A 421 17.26 11.09 28.40
N GLN A 422 17.74 9.86 28.42
CA GLN A 422 18.91 9.46 29.22
C GLN A 422 20.17 9.39 28.33
N ALA A 423 21.33 9.38 28.97
CA ALA A 423 22.60 9.21 28.27
C ALA A 423 22.72 7.85 27.59
N SER A 424 22.11 6.81 28.17
CA SER A 424 22.10 5.44 27.63
C SER A 424 20.91 4.65 28.19
N GLY A 425 20.59 3.53 27.58
CA GLY A 425 19.55 2.61 28.05
C GLY A 425 18.13 3.00 27.68
N ASN A 426 17.95 3.97 26.76
CA ASN A 426 16.63 4.36 26.30
C ASN A 426 15.94 3.19 25.57
N ASN A 427 14.65 2.99 25.86
CA ASN A 427 13.78 2.05 25.19
C ASN A 427 12.57 2.71 24.52
N LEU A 428 12.45 4.03 24.64
CA LEU A 428 11.51 4.87 23.93
C LEU A 428 12.27 6.03 23.30
N PHE A 429 12.00 6.33 22.03
CA PHE A 429 12.58 7.44 21.31
C PHE A 429 11.50 8.42 20.88
N LEU A 430 11.78 9.71 21.01
CA LEU A 430 10.81 10.76 20.79
C LEU A 430 11.36 11.83 19.84
N THR A 431 10.48 12.50 19.12
CA THR A 431 10.81 13.70 18.35
C THR A 431 11.17 14.86 19.28
N GLY A 432 11.81 15.90 18.73
CA GLY A 432 12.14 17.11 19.48
C GLY A 432 13.21 16.88 20.54
N LYS A 433 13.20 17.70 21.58
CA LYS A 433 14.16 17.67 22.68
C LYS A 433 13.46 17.71 24.05
N PRO A 434 14.15 17.36 25.14
CA PRO A 434 13.61 17.48 26.48
C PRO A 434 13.07 18.90 26.76
N GLY A 435 11.85 18.96 27.30
CA GLY A 435 11.14 20.21 27.59
C GLY A 435 10.20 20.72 26.48
N ASP A 436 10.22 20.14 25.28
CA ASP A 436 9.23 20.44 24.26
C ASP A 436 7.85 19.94 24.70
N PRO A 437 6.78 20.75 24.53
CA PRO A 437 5.46 20.44 25.06
C PRO A 437 4.73 19.30 24.33
N LEU A 438 5.09 19.02 23.08
CA LEU A 438 4.49 17.99 22.23
C LEU A 438 5.59 17.16 21.57
N ARG A 439 5.66 15.88 21.93
CA ARG A 439 6.67 14.97 21.39
C ARG A 439 6.03 13.66 20.96
N TYR A 440 6.36 13.22 19.76
CA TYR A 440 5.80 12.02 19.15
C TYR A 440 6.78 10.85 19.27
N ILE A 441 6.25 9.65 19.38
CA ILE A 441 7.05 8.41 19.34
C ILE A 441 7.72 8.31 17.95
N ILE A 442 8.98 7.86 17.93
CA ILE A 442 9.68 7.43 16.73
C ILE A 442 10.16 5.99 16.90
N PRO A 443 10.14 5.17 15.82
CA PRO A 443 10.33 3.72 15.95
C PRO A 443 11.77 3.29 16.23
N THR A 444 12.73 4.18 16.14
CA THR A 444 14.16 3.85 16.26
C THR A 444 14.96 4.96 16.92
N ASN A 445 16.15 4.59 17.43
CA ASN A 445 17.11 5.56 17.93
C ASN A 445 17.49 6.56 16.82
N PRO A 446 17.37 7.87 17.06
CA PRO A 446 17.70 8.91 16.08
C PRO A 446 19.20 9.04 15.80
N ALA A 447 20.08 8.41 16.58
CA ALA A 447 21.53 8.52 16.39
C ALA A 447 21.95 8.08 14.97
N GLY A 448 22.60 8.99 14.24
CA GLY A 448 22.98 8.81 12.85
C GLY A 448 21.87 9.10 11.81
N TYR A 449 20.68 9.48 12.28
CA TYR A 449 19.52 9.85 11.44
C TYR A 449 18.92 11.20 11.89
N GLU A 450 19.69 12.07 12.50
CA GLU A 450 19.22 13.33 13.12
C GLU A 450 18.51 14.24 12.12
N SER A 451 18.86 14.13 10.82
CA SER A 451 18.20 14.85 9.73
C SER A 451 16.99 14.12 9.15
N GLY A 452 16.53 13.04 9.77
CA GLY A 452 15.47 12.19 9.22
C GLY A 452 15.98 11.14 8.23
N TRP A 453 15.04 10.44 7.57
CA TRP A 453 15.37 9.39 6.63
C TRP A 453 16.12 9.93 5.42
N LYS A 454 17.07 9.13 4.96
CA LYS A 454 17.89 9.40 3.78
C LYS A 454 17.37 8.56 2.61
N PHE A 455 17.25 9.22 1.48
CA PHE A 455 16.96 8.60 0.20
C PHE A 455 17.71 9.42 -0.85
N ASP A 456 18.57 8.78 -1.62
CA ASP A 456 19.25 9.47 -2.71
C ASP A 456 18.36 9.48 -3.95
N VAL A 457 17.75 10.62 -4.24
CA VAL A 457 16.84 10.80 -5.39
C VAL A 457 17.50 10.59 -6.76
N ASN A 458 18.83 10.53 -6.81
CA ASN A 458 19.57 10.24 -8.04
C ASN A 458 19.93 8.75 -8.18
N ARG A 459 19.57 7.92 -7.18
CA ARG A 459 19.96 6.52 -7.11
C ARG A 459 18.82 5.58 -6.69
N ASP A 460 18.13 5.87 -5.58
CA ASP A 460 17.38 4.87 -4.80
C ASP A 460 15.97 4.56 -5.35
N TYR A 461 15.57 5.18 -6.46
CA TYR A 461 14.33 4.81 -7.14
C TYR A 461 14.39 3.42 -7.80
N LEU A 462 15.57 2.92 -8.11
CA LEU A 462 15.80 1.58 -8.65
C LEU A 462 16.88 0.84 -7.87
N LEU A 463 16.79 -0.47 -7.83
CA LEU A 463 17.82 -1.32 -7.22
C LEU A 463 19.05 -1.46 -8.13
N PRO A 464 20.25 -1.74 -7.54
CA PRO A 464 21.43 -2.01 -8.33
C PRO A 464 21.34 -3.33 -9.08
N ILE A 465 21.90 -3.37 -10.27
CA ILE A 465 22.13 -4.61 -11.01
C ILE A 465 23.34 -5.32 -10.36
N GLN A 466 23.19 -6.61 -10.11
CA GLN A 466 24.27 -7.41 -9.53
C GLN A 466 25.52 -7.39 -10.42
N THR A 467 26.69 -7.24 -9.82
CA THR A 467 27.98 -7.15 -10.53
C THR A 467 28.20 -8.33 -11.49
N ARG A 468 27.80 -9.54 -11.10
CA ARG A 468 27.88 -10.72 -11.96
C ARG A 468 27.08 -10.59 -13.25
N MET A 469 25.91 -9.90 -13.20
CA MET A 469 25.11 -9.64 -14.40
C MET A 469 25.78 -8.61 -15.30
N LEU A 470 26.48 -7.63 -14.73
CA LEU A 470 27.16 -6.60 -15.52
C LEU A 470 28.40 -7.12 -16.27
N GLY A 471 29.10 -8.11 -15.73
CA GLY A 471 30.32 -8.67 -16.29
C GLY A 471 30.12 -10.04 -16.94
N ASP A 472 30.19 -11.07 -16.10
CA ASP A 472 30.38 -12.46 -16.55
C ASP A 472 29.21 -13.01 -17.38
N LEU A 473 27.97 -12.75 -16.98
CA LEU A 473 26.80 -13.36 -17.60
C LEU A 473 26.38 -12.66 -18.90
N THR A 474 26.56 -11.37 -19.01
CA THR A 474 26.14 -10.60 -20.19
C THR A 474 27.31 -10.12 -21.04
N GLY A 475 28.54 -10.48 -20.68
CA GLY A 475 29.74 -10.05 -21.41
C GLY A 475 29.96 -8.52 -21.40
N GLY A 476 29.47 -7.84 -20.36
CA GLY A 476 29.58 -6.37 -20.23
C GLY A 476 28.50 -5.59 -21.00
N MET A 477 27.49 -6.25 -21.56
CA MET A 477 26.45 -5.58 -22.34
C MET A 477 25.41 -4.86 -21.47
N TRP A 478 25.29 -5.23 -20.19
CA TRP A 478 24.39 -4.54 -19.26
C TRP A 478 25.07 -3.39 -18.57
N GLU A 479 24.41 -2.27 -18.53
CA GLU A 479 24.81 -1.07 -17.77
C GLU A 479 24.16 -1.06 -16.39
N GLN A 480 24.82 -0.44 -15.43
CA GLN A 480 24.27 -0.24 -14.09
C GLN A 480 23.10 0.76 -14.11
N ASN A 481 22.21 0.66 -13.13
CA ASN A 481 21.17 1.66 -12.91
C ASN A 481 21.79 2.99 -12.43
N PRO A 482 21.11 4.14 -12.70
CA PRO A 482 21.65 5.44 -12.33
C PRO A 482 22.06 5.54 -10.87
N GLY A 483 23.23 6.09 -10.62
CA GLY A 483 23.74 6.37 -9.27
C GLY A 483 24.42 5.19 -8.53
N TRP A 484 24.37 3.99 -9.11
CA TRP A 484 25.00 2.78 -8.54
C TRP A 484 26.38 2.48 -9.13
#